data_8aa57a7aaef68cfc5337fa7afb0360ed
#
_entry.id   8aa57a7aaef68cfc5337fa7afb0360ed
#
_cell.length_a   1.000
_cell.length_b   1.000
_cell.length_c   1.000
_cell.angle_alpha   90.00
_cell.angle_beta   90.00
_cell.angle_gamma   90.00
#
_symmetry.space_group_name_H-M   'P 1'
#
loop_
_entity.id
_entity.type
_entity.pdbx_description
1 polymer ?
#
loop_
_entity_poly.entity_id
_entity_poly.type
_entity_poly.pdbx_seq_one_letter_code
_entity_poly.pdbx_strand_id
1 'polypeptide(L)'
;MKQPTRKDTINLRVWRTNGLITMQGIVGVNDYPLAIHRPIAEFEDIQQDFRTRYGGTWCVTHIPTGKSFGIRCRDWDALTRYVDKVKDHPALLMLTDETMVKHPMYGDLCDLHSKAKSALPTL
;
A
#
# COMPACT_ATOMS: atom_id res chain seq x y z
N MET A 1 5.05 -9.82 11.46
CA MET A 1 3.62 -9.74 11.09
C MET A 1 3.24 -10.98 10.28
N LYS A 2 2.15 -11.61 10.61
CA LYS A 2 1.70 -12.81 9.94
C LYS A 2 1.06 -12.48 8.59
N GLN A 3 1.39 -13.26 7.56
CA GLN A 3 0.79 -13.09 6.24
C GLN A 3 -0.72 -13.34 6.28
N PRO A 4 -1.54 -12.40 5.74
CA PRO A 4 -2.99 -12.57 5.70
C PRO A 4 -3.43 -13.76 4.86
N THR A 5 -4.50 -14.42 5.30
CA THR A 5 -5.19 -15.46 4.56
C THR A 5 -6.50 -14.90 3.98
N ARG A 6 -7.24 -15.72 3.23
CA ARG A 6 -8.54 -15.32 2.66
C ARG A 6 -9.55 -14.83 3.71
N LYS A 7 -9.37 -15.19 4.99
CA LYS A 7 -10.25 -14.78 6.09
C LYS A 7 -9.87 -13.42 6.66
N ASP A 8 -8.66 -12.95 6.40
CA ASP A 8 -8.14 -11.69 6.92
C ASP A 8 -8.44 -10.59 5.92
N THR A 9 -9.58 -9.92 6.09
CA THR A 9 -10.01 -8.87 5.17
C THR A 9 -10.09 -7.53 5.86
N ILE A 10 -9.91 -6.47 5.08
CA ILE A 10 -10.01 -5.09 5.53
C ILE A 10 -10.93 -4.30 4.61
N ASN A 11 -11.44 -3.20 5.13
CA ASN A 11 -12.11 -2.18 4.33
C ASN A 11 -11.14 -1.02 4.16
N LEU A 12 -10.98 -0.52 2.93
CA LEU A 12 -9.95 0.44 2.61
C LEU A 12 -10.47 1.51 1.66
N ARG A 13 -10.25 2.78 2.01
CA ARG A 13 -10.46 3.88 1.08
C ARG A 13 -9.28 3.93 0.10
N VAL A 14 -9.60 4.01 -1.19
CA VAL A 14 -8.58 4.04 -2.23
C VAL A 14 -8.94 5.07 -3.29
N TRP A 15 -7.91 5.71 -3.86
CA TRP A 15 -8.06 6.57 -5.02
C TRP A 15 -8.27 5.75 -6.27
N ARG A 16 -9.32 6.11 -7.02
CA ARG A 16 -9.67 5.53 -8.32
C ARG A 16 -9.88 6.65 -9.33
N THR A 17 -10.10 6.28 -10.59
CA THR A 17 -10.36 7.23 -11.68
C THR A 17 -11.45 8.24 -11.34
N ASN A 18 -12.48 7.81 -10.63
CA ASN A 18 -13.63 8.64 -10.25
C ASN A 18 -13.54 9.20 -8.82
N GLY A 19 -12.37 9.18 -8.21
CA GLY A 19 -12.14 9.74 -6.89
C GLY A 19 -11.91 8.71 -5.81
N LEU A 20 -12.10 9.13 -4.56
CA LEU A 20 -11.86 8.31 -3.37
C LEU A 20 -13.09 7.45 -3.08
N ILE A 21 -12.92 6.15 -3.06
CA ILE A 21 -13.99 5.18 -2.77
C ILE A 21 -13.56 4.20 -1.69
N THR A 22 -14.54 3.63 -0.99
CA THR A 22 -14.30 2.58 -0.01
C THR A 22 -14.48 1.20 -0.65
N MET A 23 -13.43 0.39 -0.61
CA MET A 23 -13.46 -1.00 -1.03
C MET A 23 -13.58 -1.89 0.18
N GLN A 24 -14.50 -2.87 0.14
CA GLN A 24 -14.76 -3.78 1.24
C GLN A 24 -14.22 -5.17 0.95
N GLY A 25 -13.85 -5.90 2.02
CA GLY A 25 -13.49 -7.29 1.91
C GLY A 25 -12.18 -7.57 1.17
N ILE A 26 -11.24 -6.65 1.20
CA ILE A 26 -9.93 -6.84 0.58
C ILE A 26 -9.05 -7.68 1.49
N VAL A 27 -8.46 -8.75 0.96
CA VAL A 27 -7.49 -9.55 1.73
C VAL A 27 -6.29 -8.68 2.06
N GLY A 28 -6.00 -8.52 3.33
CA GLY A 28 -4.93 -7.67 3.78
C GLY A 28 -4.94 -7.42 5.27
N VAL A 29 -4.06 -6.54 5.71
CA VAL A 29 -3.89 -6.16 7.11
C VAL A 29 -3.59 -4.67 7.21
N ASN A 30 -4.16 -4.03 8.23
CA ASN A 30 -3.83 -2.65 8.57
C ASN A 30 -2.63 -2.62 9.51
N ASP A 31 -1.64 -1.81 9.15
CA ASP A 31 -0.52 -1.45 10.00
C ASP A 31 -0.39 0.07 9.93
N TYR A 32 -1.34 0.74 10.60
CA TYR A 32 -1.52 2.19 10.49
C TYR A 32 -0.20 2.95 10.62
N PRO A 33 0.11 3.92 9.75
CA PRO A 33 -0.76 4.54 8.72
C PRO A 33 -0.78 3.83 7.37
N LEU A 34 -0.27 2.61 7.28
CA LEU A 34 -0.21 1.84 6.05
C LEU A 34 -1.13 0.63 6.10
N ALA A 35 -1.62 0.22 4.93
CA ALA A 35 -2.29 -1.05 4.73
C ALA A 35 -1.52 -1.89 3.72
N ILE A 36 -1.36 -3.17 4.01
CA ILE A 36 -0.75 -4.15 3.10
C ILE A 36 -1.88 -5.06 2.62
N HIS A 37 -2.10 -5.14 1.32
CA HIS A 37 -3.26 -5.84 0.81
C HIS A 37 -3.02 -6.43 -0.58
N ARG A 38 -3.90 -7.33 -1.00
CA ARG A 38 -3.91 -7.85 -2.36
C ARG A 38 -4.28 -6.75 -3.34
N PRO A 39 -3.84 -6.84 -4.60
CA PRO A 39 -4.18 -5.86 -5.63
C PRO A 39 -5.69 -5.74 -5.81
N ILE A 40 -6.13 -4.52 -6.11
CA ILE A 40 -7.53 -4.19 -6.34
C ILE A 40 -7.71 -3.92 -7.83
N ALA A 41 -8.64 -4.64 -8.48
CA ALA A 41 -8.95 -4.44 -9.89
C ALA A 41 -10.32 -3.78 -10.04
N GLU A 42 -10.46 -2.91 -11.05
CA GLU A 42 -11.70 -2.15 -11.27
C GLU A 42 -12.72 -2.92 -12.10
N PHE A 43 -12.27 -3.78 -13.02
CA PHE A 43 -13.13 -4.50 -13.96
C PHE A 43 -12.80 -5.98 -13.98
N GLU A 44 -13.82 -6.79 -14.25
CA GLU A 44 -13.70 -8.25 -14.21
C GLU A 44 -12.68 -8.80 -15.23
N ASP A 45 -12.68 -8.28 -16.44
CA ASP A 45 -11.72 -8.68 -17.49
C ASP A 45 -10.29 -8.31 -17.11
N ILE A 46 -10.12 -7.13 -16.53
CA ILE A 46 -8.83 -6.68 -16.00
C ILE A 46 -8.43 -7.52 -14.79
N GLN A 47 -9.40 -8.01 -14.00
CA GLN A 47 -9.12 -8.88 -12.87
C GLN A 47 -8.45 -10.17 -13.29
N GLN A 48 -8.86 -10.76 -14.41
CA GLN A 48 -8.29 -12.01 -14.88
C GLN A 48 -6.83 -11.82 -15.35
N ASP A 49 -6.57 -10.78 -16.15
CA ASP A 49 -5.22 -10.39 -16.56
C ASP A 49 -4.38 -9.98 -15.36
N PHE A 50 -4.99 -9.27 -14.42
CA PHE A 50 -4.34 -8.81 -13.21
C PHE A 50 -3.93 -9.96 -12.31
N ARG A 51 -4.78 -10.98 -12.17
CA ARG A 51 -4.46 -12.20 -11.41
C ARG A 51 -3.32 -12.98 -12.03
N THR A 52 -3.28 -13.05 -13.36
CA THR A 52 -2.21 -13.73 -14.09
C THR A 52 -0.88 -13.00 -13.95
N ARG A 53 -0.92 -11.66 -14.08
CA ARG A 53 0.28 -10.81 -14.07
C ARG A 53 0.76 -10.50 -12.64
N TYR A 54 -0.15 -10.21 -11.73
CA TYR A 54 0.14 -9.75 -10.37
C TYR A 54 -0.36 -10.68 -9.28
N GLY A 55 -0.84 -11.88 -9.63
CA GLY A 55 -1.29 -12.88 -8.67
C GLY A 55 -0.20 -13.21 -7.67
N GLY A 56 -0.58 -13.27 -6.39
CA GLY A 56 0.36 -13.49 -5.30
C GLY A 56 1.14 -12.27 -4.87
N THR A 57 0.90 -11.10 -5.48
CA THR A 57 1.55 -9.86 -5.05
C THR A 57 0.80 -9.18 -3.91
N TRP A 58 1.54 -8.37 -3.17
CA TRP A 58 1.04 -7.49 -2.13
C TRP A 58 1.30 -6.04 -2.51
N CYS A 59 0.39 -5.16 -2.12
CA CYS A 59 0.45 -3.72 -2.37
C CYS A 59 0.42 -2.97 -1.05
N VAL A 60 0.87 -1.71 -1.07
CA VAL A 60 0.83 -0.83 0.09
C VAL A 60 0.03 0.42 -0.25
N THR A 61 -0.91 0.76 0.62
CA THR A 61 -1.72 1.98 0.51
C THR A 61 -1.59 2.80 1.78
N HIS A 62 -1.49 4.11 1.64
CA HIS A 62 -1.52 5.05 2.76
C HIS A 62 -2.96 5.25 3.23
N ILE A 63 -3.28 4.80 4.44
CA ILE A 63 -4.65 4.77 4.96
C ILE A 63 -5.29 6.17 5.01
N PRO A 64 -4.63 7.20 5.58
CA PRO A 64 -5.27 8.52 5.68
C PRO A 64 -5.64 9.15 4.35
N THR A 65 -4.83 8.99 3.31
CA THR A 65 -5.07 9.60 2.00
C THR A 65 -5.72 8.67 0.98
N GLY A 66 -5.67 7.36 1.21
CA GLY A 66 -6.13 6.38 0.23
C GLY A 66 -5.21 6.21 -0.97
N LYS A 67 -4.03 6.80 -0.96
CA LYS A 67 -3.09 6.74 -2.09
C LYS A 67 -2.19 5.53 -2.03
N SER A 68 -1.98 4.90 -3.18
CA SER A 68 -1.04 3.79 -3.33
C SER A 68 0.40 4.30 -3.31
N PHE A 69 1.29 3.51 -2.73
CA PHE A 69 2.74 3.77 -2.78
C PHE A 69 3.40 3.21 -4.04
N GLY A 70 2.63 2.63 -4.96
CA GLY A 70 3.17 2.10 -6.21
C GLY A 70 4.03 0.86 -6.02
N ILE A 71 3.80 0.10 -4.95
CA ILE A 71 4.59 -1.09 -4.62
C ILE A 71 3.84 -2.35 -5.03
N ARG A 72 4.56 -3.28 -5.64
CA ARG A 72 4.13 -4.63 -5.96
C ARG A 72 5.22 -5.59 -5.51
N CYS A 73 4.91 -6.46 -4.55
CA CYS A 73 5.91 -7.38 -4.01
C CYS A 73 5.27 -8.74 -3.69
N ARG A 74 5.91 -9.83 -4.10
CA ARG A 74 5.46 -11.20 -3.79
C ARG A 74 6.05 -11.72 -2.48
N ASP A 75 7.17 -11.16 -2.05
CA ASP A 75 7.85 -11.58 -0.83
C ASP A 75 7.26 -10.83 0.36
N TRP A 76 6.43 -11.53 1.15
CA TRP A 76 5.79 -10.94 2.32
C TRP A 76 6.80 -10.42 3.34
N ASP A 77 7.85 -11.18 3.61
CA ASP A 77 8.84 -10.80 4.62
C ASP A 77 9.62 -9.55 4.19
N ALA A 78 9.98 -9.47 2.92
CA ALA A 78 10.65 -8.28 2.38
C ALA A 78 9.74 -7.05 2.48
N LEU A 79 8.46 -7.22 2.16
CA LEU A 79 7.49 -6.12 2.19
C LEU A 79 7.23 -5.64 3.63
N THR A 80 7.12 -6.55 4.59
CA THR A 80 6.95 -6.17 6.00
C THR A 80 8.17 -5.42 6.53
N ARG A 81 9.39 -5.79 6.11
CA ARG A 81 10.58 -5.01 6.45
C ARG A 81 10.54 -3.60 5.87
N TYR A 82 10.06 -3.46 4.63
CA TYR A 82 9.85 -2.14 4.03
C TYR A 82 8.87 -1.30 4.87
N VAL A 83 7.72 -1.87 5.20
CA VAL A 83 6.68 -1.18 5.99
C VAL A 83 7.24 -0.76 7.36
N ASP A 84 7.97 -1.65 8.04
CA ASP A 84 8.57 -1.33 9.34
C ASP A 84 9.55 -0.17 9.27
N LYS A 85 10.24 0.01 8.15
CA LYS A 85 11.18 1.13 7.97
C LYS A 85 10.48 2.47 7.75
N VAL A 86 9.31 2.50 7.11
CA VAL A 86 8.69 3.75 6.70
C VAL A 86 7.47 4.16 7.53
N LYS A 87 6.77 3.22 8.17
CA LYS A 87 5.45 3.48 8.79
C LYS A 87 5.47 4.51 9.91
N ASP A 88 6.57 4.63 10.62
CA ASP A 88 6.69 5.55 11.76
C ASP A 88 7.14 6.95 11.37
N HIS A 89 7.33 7.20 10.08
CA HIS A 89 7.77 8.52 9.62
C HIS A 89 6.70 9.58 9.90
N PRO A 90 7.08 10.72 10.51
CA PRO A 90 6.10 11.75 10.93
C PRO A 90 5.22 12.27 9.78
N ALA A 91 5.76 12.40 8.57
CA ALA A 91 4.98 12.89 7.44
C ALA A 91 3.83 11.95 7.04
N LEU A 92 3.93 10.65 7.34
CA LEU A 92 2.87 9.69 7.07
C LEU A 92 1.68 9.80 8.03
N LEU A 93 1.83 10.53 9.14
CA LEU A 93 0.74 10.75 10.08
C LEU A 93 -0.20 11.88 9.63
N MET A 94 0.15 12.59 8.57
CA MET A 94 -0.70 13.63 8.01
C MET A 94 -1.94 13.02 7.36
N LEU A 95 -3.09 13.69 7.52
CA LEU A 95 -4.38 13.12 7.09
C LEU A 95 -4.72 13.40 5.63
N THR A 96 -4.05 14.38 5.01
CA THR A 96 -4.28 14.74 3.61
C THR A 96 -2.97 14.74 2.85
N ASP A 97 -3.07 14.55 1.53
CA ASP A 97 -1.93 14.63 0.63
C ASP A 97 -1.25 16.00 0.69
N GLU A 98 -2.06 17.06 0.73
CA GLU A 98 -1.55 18.42 0.80
C GLU A 98 -0.71 18.66 2.07
N THR A 99 -1.22 18.26 3.23
CA THR A 99 -0.48 18.43 4.49
C THR A 99 0.76 17.54 4.56
N MET A 100 0.71 16.35 3.97
CA MET A 100 1.87 15.47 3.91
C MET A 100 2.99 16.07 3.06
N VAL A 101 2.66 16.57 1.86
CA VAL A 101 3.63 17.18 0.94
C VAL A 101 4.26 18.45 1.55
N LYS A 102 3.51 19.21 2.33
CA LYS A 102 3.98 20.41 3.02
C LYS A 102 4.73 20.14 4.31
N HIS A 103 4.75 18.88 4.78
CA HIS A 103 5.46 18.54 6.00
C HIS A 103 6.96 18.80 5.85
N PRO A 104 7.63 19.39 6.86
CA PRO A 104 9.08 19.70 6.78
C PRO A 104 9.96 18.50 6.45
N MET A 105 9.53 17.30 6.83
CA MET A 105 10.27 16.07 6.61
C MET A 105 9.78 15.27 5.40
N TYR A 106 8.96 15.87 4.52
CA TYR A 106 8.45 15.15 3.36
C TYR A 106 9.57 14.69 2.41
N GLY A 107 10.57 15.53 2.19
CA GLY A 107 11.74 15.14 1.40
C GLY A 107 12.49 13.96 1.98
N ASP A 108 12.63 13.93 3.31
CA ASP A 108 13.23 12.80 4.02
C ASP A 108 12.39 11.52 3.84
N LEU A 109 11.06 11.63 3.90
CA LEU A 109 10.17 10.50 3.62
C LEU A 109 10.38 9.96 2.20
N CYS A 110 10.47 10.84 1.20
CA CYS A 110 10.70 10.43 -0.19
C CYS A 110 12.02 9.67 -0.35
N ASP A 111 13.08 10.14 0.29
CA ASP A 111 14.38 9.46 0.27
C ASP A 111 14.33 8.10 0.96
N LEU A 112 13.70 8.05 2.13
CA LEU A 112 13.52 6.81 2.88
C LEU A 112 12.71 5.79 2.08
N HIS A 113 11.59 6.23 1.49
CA HIS A 113 10.75 5.39 0.64
C HIS A 113 11.55 4.84 -0.55
N SER A 114 12.29 5.68 -1.25
CA SER A 114 13.08 5.27 -2.43
C SER A 114 14.13 4.24 -2.07
N LYS A 115 14.86 4.44 -0.96
CA LYS A 115 15.86 3.48 -0.48
C LYS A 115 15.22 2.16 -0.07
N ALA A 116 14.15 2.22 0.70
CA ALA A 116 13.47 1.02 1.17
C ALA A 116 12.84 0.23 0.01
N LYS A 117 12.26 0.94 -0.97
CA LYS A 117 11.67 0.33 -2.16
C LYS A 117 12.72 -0.36 -3.03
N SER A 118 13.90 0.24 -3.19
CA SER A 118 14.98 -0.33 -4.01
C SER A 118 15.52 -1.64 -3.43
N ALA A 119 15.31 -1.89 -2.14
CA ALA A 119 15.69 -3.14 -1.49
C ALA A 119 14.65 -4.27 -1.70
N LEU A 120 13.48 -3.96 -2.27
CA LEU A 120 12.47 -4.97 -2.54
C LEU A 120 12.83 -5.80 -3.77
N PRO A 121 12.52 -7.12 -3.76
CA PRO A 121 12.72 -7.95 -4.94
C PRO A 121 11.87 -7.45 -6.12
N THR A 122 12.39 -7.57 -7.33
CA THR A 122 11.63 -7.30 -8.55
C THR A 122 10.60 -8.42 -8.79
N LEU A 123 9.50 -8.07 -9.44
CA LEU A 123 8.48 -9.05 -9.82
C LEU A 123 8.96 -10.01 -10.90
#